data_562ebe981a1059f41e3a6246b2cd48e2
#
_entry.id   562ebe981a1059f41e3a6246b2cd48e2
#
_cell.length_a   1.000
_cell.length_b   1.000
_cell.length_c   1.000
_cell.angle_alpha   90.00
_cell.angle_beta   90.00
_cell.angle_gamma   90.00
#
_symmetry.space_group_name_H-M   'P 1'
#
loop_
_entity.id
_entity.type
_entity.pdbx_description
1 polymer ?
#
loop_
_entity_poly.entity_id
_entity_poly.type
_entity_poly.pdbx_seq_one_letter_code
_entity_poly.pdbx_strand_id
1 'polypeptide(L)'
;MRFPIFLLIASAALAQDANEIIRRATDRDFTNFENRKNYTYQERTELRQYDGKGKLSKTDVETSEVLILEGQPYERLVARNDKPLSEKDGAKEQRKLDKEVEKRRQQSASEKAKLDKERIEEKKYIREFTEAFDFKVVGEEAVSGKPAWILSVTPKAGYKPRDSQAKMFTKLRGKVWIDKGEYHWVKAEGEAIDTLSFGFFLFRVAPGATVSFEQVRVNEEVWLPSHISVRAEARIALLKKMHAEIDITYREYRKFQADSKIVGDGIELPAKKD
;
A
#
# COMPACT_ATOMS: atom_id res chain seq x y z
N MET A 1 -62.25 -22.56 9.49
CA MET A 1 -60.81 -22.71 9.17
C MET A 1 -60.28 -21.37 8.71
N ARG A 2 -59.46 -20.69 9.54
CA ARG A 2 -58.83 -19.41 9.20
C ARG A 2 -57.36 -19.73 8.85
N PHE A 3 -56.95 -19.53 7.59
CA PHE A 3 -55.56 -19.63 7.18
C PHE A 3 -54.81 -18.33 7.53
N PRO A 4 -53.68 -18.40 8.20
CA PRO A 4 -52.83 -17.22 8.39
C PRO A 4 -52.11 -16.90 7.08
N ILE A 5 -52.30 -15.68 6.55
CA ILE A 5 -51.52 -15.12 5.46
C ILE A 5 -50.17 -14.74 6.05
N PHE A 6 -49.12 -15.53 5.74
CA PHE A 6 -47.74 -15.13 5.97
C PHE A 6 -47.38 -14.03 5.00
N LEU A 7 -47.31 -12.79 5.47
CA LEU A 7 -46.76 -11.66 4.76
C LEU A 7 -45.25 -11.84 4.68
N LEU A 8 -44.75 -12.34 3.55
CA LEU A 8 -43.32 -12.30 3.20
C LEU A 8 -42.94 -10.84 2.98
N ILE A 9 -42.37 -10.20 4.01
CA ILE A 9 -41.67 -8.92 3.86
C ILE A 9 -40.39 -9.25 3.12
N ALA A 10 -40.39 -9.14 1.79
CA ALA A 10 -39.20 -9.08 0.98
C ALA A 10 -38.45 -7.81 1.37
N SER A 11 -37.43 -7.94 2.19
CA SER A 11 -36.43 -6.91 2.41
C SER A 11 -35.74 -6.66 1.07
N ALA A 12 -36.22 -5.69 0.32
CA ALA A 12 -35.46 -5.10 -0.77
C ALA A 12 -34.25 -4.41 -0.10
N ALA A 13 -33.18 -5.17 0.17
CA ALA A 13 -31.88 -4.59 0.39
C ALA A 13 -31.61 -3.77 -0.86
N LEU A 14 -31.62 -2.44 -0.74
CA LEU A 14 -31.16 -1.53 -1.77
C LEU A 14 -29.75 -2.00 -2.12
N ALA A 15 -29.61 -2.68 -3.25
CA ALA A 15 -28.31 -3.10 -3.77
C ALA A 15 -27.53 -1.82 -4.01
N GLN A 16 -26.64 -1.51 -3.09
CA GLN A 16 -25.83 -0.31 -3.19
C GLN A 16 -24.98 -0.42 -4.44
N ASP A 17 -25.02 0.61 -5.28
CA ASP A 17 -24.29 0.62 -6.54
C ASP A 17 -22.78 0.53 -6.26
N ALA A 18 -22.14 -0.52 -6.74
CA ALA A 18 -20.70 -0.74 -6.59
C ALA A 18 -19.89 0.45 -7.15
N ASN A 19 -20.36 1.08 -8.22
CA ASN A 19 -19.70 2.23 -8.83
C ASN A 19 -19.75 3.45 -7.89
N GLU A 20 -20.87 3.67 -7.20
CA GLU A 20 -20.99 4.77 -6.23
C GLU A 20 -20.08 4.51 -5.01
N ILE A 21 -20.00 3.27 -4.52
CA ILE A 21 -19.09 2.91 -3.43
C ILE A 21 -17.64 3.21 -3.84
N ILE A 22 -17.22 2.74 -5.01
CA ILE A 22 -15.85 2.94 -5.53
C ILE A 22 -15.57 4.42 -5.77
N ARG A 23 -16.50 5.17 -6.35
CA ARG A 23 -16.34 6.60 -6.56
C ARG A 23 -16.07 7.34 -5.24
N ARG A 24 -16.88 7.08 -4.21
CA ARG A 24 -16.69 7.67 -2.88
C ARG A 24 -15.38 7.24 -2.25
N ALA A 25 -15.02 5.96 -2.38
CA ALA A 25 -13.77 5.44 -1.84
C ALA A 25 -12.55 6.12 -2.49
N THR A 26 -12.60 6.36 -3.80
CA THR A 26 -11.56 7.07 -4.54
C THR A 26 -11.42 8.52 -4.08
N ASP A 27 -12.55 9.23 -3.90
CA ASP A 27 -12.53 10.61 -3.40
C ASP A 27 -11.95 10.70 -1.98
N ARG A 28 -12.26 9.72 -1.12
CA ARG A 28 -11.70 9.62 0.24
C ARG A 28 -10.21 9.30 0.22
N ASP A 29 -9.76 8.44 -0.70
CA ASP A 29 -8.33 8.08 -0.79
C ASP A 29 -7.47 9.28 -1.21
N PHE A 30 -7.97 10.17 -2.06
CA PHE A 30 -7.28 11.43 -2.39
C PHE A 30 -7.07 12.32 -1.17
N THR A 31 -8.07 12.44 -0.30
CA THR A 31 -7.94 13.20 0.95
C THR A 31 -6.96 12.51 1.90
N ASN A 32 -7.08 11.20 2.04
CA ASN A 32 -6.20 10.40 2.88
C ASN A 32 -4.74 10.45 2.41
N PHE A 33 -4.50 10.46 1.09
CA PHE A 33 -3.17 10.57 0.48
C PHE A 33 -2.42 11.83 0.94
N GLU A 34 -3.12 12.97 1.09
CA GLU A 34 -2.52 14.20 1.58
C GLU A 34 -2.18 14.12 3.08
N ASN A 35 -2.97 13.40 3.87
CA ASN A 35 -2.75 13.27 5.31
C ASN A 35 -1.64 12.28 5.66
N ARG A 36 -1.46 11.22 4.86
CA ARG A 36 -0.43 10.18 5.07
C ARG A 36 0.99 10.73 5.18
N LYS A 37 1.32 11.76 4.40
CA LYS A 37 2.66 12.38 4.40
C LYS A 37 3.05 13.09 5.70
N ASN A 38 2.09 13.23 6.62
CA ASN A 38 2.36 13.81 7.94
C ASN A 38 2.71 12.74 8.98
N TYR A 39 2.94 11.49 8.58
CA TYR A 39 3.22 10.40 9.49
C TYR A 39 4.56 9.76 9.22
N THR A 40 5.31 9.52 10.29
CA THR A 40 6.47 8.64 10.33
C THR A 40 6.04 7.28 10.88
N TYR A 41 6.78 6.23 10.58
CA TYR A 41 6.44 4.87 11.02
C TYR A 41 7.65 3.94 10.89
N GLN A 42 7.54 2.75 11.47
CA GLN A 42 8.45 1.65 11.22
C GLN A 42 7.84 0.68 10.20
N GLU A 43 8.68 0.25 9.26
CA GLU A 43 8.39 -0.77 8.27
C GLU A 43 9.32 -1.95 8.50
N ARG A 44 8.75 -3.16 8.72
CA ARG A 44 9.50 -4.40 8.79
C ARG A 44 9.17 -5.25 7.58
N THR A 45 10.17 -5.46 6.74
CA THR A 45 10.08 -6.29 5.53
C THR A 45 10.77 -7.62 5.77
N GLU A 46 10.04 -8.72 5.54
CA GLU A 46 10.56 -10.08 5.53
C GLU A 46 10.46 -10.65 4.11
N LEU A 47 11.62 -10.97 3.52
CA LEU A 47 11.72 -11.60 2.22
C LEU A 47 12.13 -13.07 2.39
N ARG A 48 11.25 -13.99 2.04
CA ARG A 48 11.52 -15.43 1.97
C ARG A 48 11.72 -15.85 0.53
N GLN A 49 12.83 -16.53 0.26
CA GLN A 49 13.16 -17.06 -1.05
C GLN A 49 13.19 -18.59 -0.99
N TYR A 50 12.63 -19.22 -2.00
CA TYR A 50 12.53 -20.66 -2.11
C TYR A 50 13.32 -21.17 -3.31
N ASP A 51 13.89 -22.36 -3.18
CA ASP A 51 14.57 -23.06 -4.27
C ASP A 51 13.56 -23.65 -5.30
N GLY A 52 14.10 -24.24 -6.37
CA GLY A 52 13.28 -24.84 -7.42
C GLY A 52 12.45 -26.08 -6.97
N LYS A 53 12.65 -26.55 -5.73
CA LYS A 53 11.89 -27.64 -5.11
C LYS A 53 10.89 -27.15 -4.06
N GLY A 54 10.75 -25.84 -3.92
CA GLY A 54 9.86 -25.20 -2.94
C GLY A 54 10.39 -25.20 -1.50
N LYS A 55 11.66 -25.52 -1.28
CA LYS A 55 12.28 -25.46 0.04
C LYS A 55 12.78 -24.04 0.30
N LEU A 56 12.52 -23.52 1.51
CA LEU A 56 13.04 -22.23 1.96
C LEU A 56 14.58 -22.22 1.87
N SER A 57 15.14 -21.31 1.10
CA SER A 57 16.59 -21.20 0.86
C SER A 57 17.20 -20.00 1.58
N LYS A 58 16.43 -18.92 1.73
CA LYS A 58 16.92 -17.70 2.38
C LYS A 58 15.74 -16.91 2.97
N THR A 59 16.00 -16.31 4.13
CA THR A 59 15.13 -15.29 4.72
C THR A 59 15.98 -14.06 5.01
N ASP A 60 15.55 -12.92 4.51
CA ASP A 60 16.13 -11.61 4.83
C ASP A 60 15.07 -10.79 5.56
N VAL A 61 15.42 -10.23 6.70
CA VAL A 61 14.54 -9.34 7.46
C VAL A 61 15.21 -7.99 7.62
N GLU A 62 14.54 -6.94 7.19
CA GLU A 62 14.98 -5.56 7.38
C GLU A 62 13.90 -4.76 8.09
N THR A 63 14.30 -3.91 9.03
CA THR A 63 13.42 -2.93 9.65
C THR A 63 13.95 -1.55 9.33
N SER A 64 13.12 -0.73 8.72
CA SER A 64 13.41 0.66 8.41
C SER A 64 12.49 1.59 9.20
N GLU A 65 13.00 2.74 9.56
CA GLU A 65 12.23 3.87 10.04
C GLU A 65 11.98 4.82 8.88
N VAL A 66 10.70 5.12 8.61
CA VAL A 66 10.33 6.06 7.56
C VAL A 66 10.16 7.44 8.18
N LEU A 67 11.04 8.34 7.80
CA LEU A 67 11.10 9.74 8.24
C LEU A 67 10.54 10.66 7.18
N ILE A 68 10.11 11.86 7.58
CA ILE A 68 9.72 12.91 6.62
C ILE A 68 10.81 13.97 6.58
N LEU A 69 11.51 14.07 5.46
CA LEU A 69 12.58 15.03 5.21
C LEU A 69 12.12 16.02 4.14
N GLU A 70 12.04 17.30 4.46
CA GLU A 70 11.57 18.35 3.53
C GLU A 70 10.24 17.98 2.84
N GLY A 71 9.31 17.40 3.62
CA GLY A 71 7.99 16.99 3.15
C GLY A 71 7.95 15.70 2.31
N GLN A 72 9.03 14.92 2.27
CA GLN A 72 9.13 13.69 1.50
C GLN A 72 9.58 12.51 2.37
N PRO A 73 9.07 11.30 2.17
CA PRO A 73 9.50 10.13 2.91
C PRO A 73 10.95 9.77 2.62
N TYR A 74 11.64 9.29 3.64
CA TYR A 74 12.98 8.73 3.57
C TYR A 74 13.06 7.50 4.47
N GLU A 75 13.51 6.39 3.92
CA GLU A 75 13.68 5.13 4.65
C GLU A 75 15.09 5.03 5.20
N ARG A 76 15.20 4.94 6.54
CA ARG A 76 16.45 4.69 7.26
C ARG A 76 16.44 3.26 7.79
N LEU A 77 17.35 2.42 7.37
CA LEU A 77 17.50 1.09 7.93
C LEU A 77 17.97 1.19 9.39
N VAL A 78 17.26 0.48 10.29
CA VAL A 78 17.56 0.49 11.73
C VAL A 78 17.87 -0.89 12.30
N ALA A 79 17.39 -1.98 11.64
CA ALA A 79 17.67 -3.34 12.08
C ALA A 79 17.77 -4.31 10.89
N ARG A 80 18.52 -5.41 11.07
CA ARG A 80 18.56 -6.58 10.19
C ARG A 80 18.38 -7.85 10.97
N ASN A 81 17.55 -8.77 10.46
CA ASN A 81 17.20 -10.04 11.10
C ASN A 81 16.74 -9.83 12.56
N ASP A 82 15.86 -8.82 12.74
CA ASP A 82 15.30 -8.39 14.03
C ASP A 82 16.36 -8.00 15.09
N LYS A 83 17.57 -7.66 14.67
CA LYS A 83 18.64 -7.15 15.53
C LYS A 83 19.01 -5.74 15.12
N PRO A 84 19.19 -4.82 16.06
CA PRO A 84 19.71 -3.47 15.76
C PRO A 84 20.98 -3.53 14.92
N LEU A 85 21.20 -2.54 14.08
CA LEU A 85 22.43 -2.44 13.30
C LEU A 85 23.65 -2.37 14.21
N SER A 86 24.78 -2.88 13.75
CA SER A 86 26.07 -2.62 14.40
C SER A 86 26.37 -1.12 14.45
N GLU A 87 27.21 -0.68 15.38
CA GLU A 87 27.64 0.74 15.45
C GLU A 87 28.18 1.24 14.10
N LYS A 88 28.97 0.41 13.41
CA LYS A 88 29.54 0.71 12.09
C LYS A 88 28.45 0.91 11.05
N ASP A 89 27.46 0.02 10.99
CA ASP A 89 26.36 0.11 10.01
C ASP A 89 25.41 1.25 10.38
N GLY A 90 25.11 1.44 11.66
CA GLY A 90 24.33 2.57 12.15
C GLY A 90 24.96 3.92 11.77
N ALA A 91 26.29 4.06 11.98
CA ALA A 91 27.04 5.25 11.55
C ALA A 91 27.03 5.44 10.03
N LYS A 92 26.98 4.36 9.25
CA LYS A 92 26.84 4.44 7.79
C LYS A 92 25.45 4.96 7.39
N GLU A 93 24.39 4.44 7.99
CA GLU A 93 23.01 4.90 7.74
C GLU A 93 22.81 6.35 8.20
N GLN A 94 23.43 6.76 9.32
CA GLN A 94 23.41 8.16 9.75
C GLN A 94 24.06 9.07 8.69
N ARG A 95 25.24 8.71 8.17
CA ARG A 95 25.88 9.50 7.10
C ARG A 95 25.06 9.58 5.81
N LYS A 96 24.27 8.52 5.48
CA LYS A 96 23.35 8.57 4.34
C LYS A 96 22.21 9.56 4.62
N LEU A 97 21.65 9.53 5.83
CA LEU A 97 20.60 10.46 6.27
C LEU A 97 21.10 11.89 6.17
N ASP A 98 22.26 12.19 6.75
CA ASP A 98 22.84 13.55 6.75
C ASP A 98 23.04 14.09 5.31
N LYS A 99 23.56 13.25 4.43
CA LYS A 99 23.70 13.59 3.00
C LYS A 99 22.37 13.84 2.32
N GLU A 100 21.35 13.03 2.59
CA GLU A 100 20.03 13.20 1.99
C GLU A 100 19.33 14.46 2.52
N VAL A 101 19.46 14.76 3.81
CA VAL A 101 18.97 16.02 4.40
C VAL A 101 19.57 17.22 3.68
N GLU A 102 20.91 17.24 3.54
CA GLU A 102 21.59 18.34 2.87
C GLU A 102 21.19 18.47 1.38
N LYS A 103 21.13 17.34 0.67
CA LYS A 103 20.68 17.30 -0.71
C LYS A 103 19.26 17.86 -0.87
N ARG A 104 18.31 17.48 0.01
CA ARG A 104 16.92 17.95 -0.06
C ARG A 104 16.79 19.44 0.29
N ARG A 105 17.58 19.93 1.22
CA ARG A 105 17.64 21.36 1.54
C ARG A 105 18.10 22.21 0.35
N GLN A 106 19.02 21.67 -0.45
CA GLN A 106 19.56 22.33 -1.64
C GLN A 106 18.74 22.13 -2.90
N GLN A 107 17.62 21.39 -2.84
CA GLN A 107 16.75 21.17 -4.00
C GLN A 107 16.28 22.49 -4.61
N SER A 108 16.51 22.62 -5.91
CA SER A 108 16.02 23.73 -6.71
C SER A 108 14.50 23.73 -6.85
N ALA A 109 13.92 24.86 -7.19
CA ALA A 109 12.49 24.96 -7.50
C ALA A 109 12.06 24.00 -8.64
N SER A 110 12.95 23.75 -9.61
CA SER A 110 12.71 22.82 -10.71
C SER A 110 12.61 21.37 -10.25
N GLU A 111 13.49 20.95 -9.32
CA GLU A 111 13.46 19.59 -8.76
C GLU A 111 12.20 19.38 -7.88
N LYS A 112 11.82 20.37 -7.09
CA LYS A 112 10.56 20.34 -6.32
C LYS A 112 9.34 20.23 -7.24
N ALA A 113 9.30 21.02 -8.32
CA ALA A 113 8.23 20.96 -9.32
C ALA A 113 8.14 19.59 -10.02
N LYS A 114 9.28 18.91 -10.25
CA LYS A 114 9.30 17.54 -10.77
C LYS A 114 8.64 16.54 -9.82
N LEU A 115 8.94 16.62 -8.54
CA LEU A 115 8.34 15.78 -7.52
C LEU A 115 6.82 16.01 -7.38
N ASP A 116 6.38 17.26 -7.47
CA ASP A 116 4.95 17.57 -7.48
C ASP A 116 4.25 16.98 -8.71
N LYS A 117 4.93 17.02 -9.87
CA LYS A 117 4.41 16.35 -11.07
C LYS A 117 4.31 14.84 -10.91
N GLU A 118 5.30 14.19 -10.32
CA GLU A 118 5.27 12.74 -10.02
C GLU A 118 4.08 12.39 -9.11
N ARG A 119 3.80 13.18 -8.07
CA ARG A 119 2.60 13.01 -7.22
C ARG A 119 1.28 13.15 -7.99
N ILE A 120 1.21 14.08 -8.92
CA ILE A 120 0.03 14.25 -9.78
C ILE A 120 -0.17 13.00 -10.63
N GLU A 121 0.91 12.42 -11.16
CA GLU A 121 0.84 11.18 -11.94
C GLU A 121 0.36 10.00 -11.08
N GLU A 122 0.83 9.86 -9.82
CA GLU A 122 0.33 8.83 -8.90
C GLU A 122 -1.19 8.93 -8.69
N LYS A 123 -1.72 10.16 -8.50
CA LYS A 123 -3.17 10.38 -8.38
C LYS A 123 -3.93 9.97 -9.65
N LYS A 124 -3.34 10.14 -10.83
CA LYS A 124 -3.97 9.69 -12.09
C LYS A 124 -4.08 8.16 -12.15
N TYR A 125 -3.10 7.41 -11.61
CA TYR A 125 -3.20 5.95 -11.53
C TYR A 125 -4.32 5.47 -10.61
N ILE A 126 -4.60 6.16 -9.51
CA ILE A 126 -5.73 5.85 -8.63
C ILE A 126 -7.06 6.00 -9.40
N ARG A 127 -7.22 7.05 -10.21
CA ARG A 127 -8.41 7.21 -11.06
C ARG A 127 -8.49 6.14 -12.13
N GLU A 128 -7.38 5.88 -12.81
CA GLU A 128 -7.31 4.90 -13.88
C GLU A 128 -7.65 3.49 -13.39
N PHE A 129 -7.31 3.15 -12.14
CA PHE A 129 -7.74 1.91 -11.51
C PHE A 129 -9.26 1.79 -11.53
N THR A 130 -10.01 2.84 -11.22
CA THR A 130 -11.49 2.80 -11.22
C THR A 130 -12.07 2.69 -12.62
N GLU A 131 -11.36 3.13 -13.65
CA GLU A 131 -11.77 3.04 -15.06
C GLU A 131 -11.42 1.68 -15.69
N ALA A 132 -10.36 1.03 -15.19
CA ALA A 132 -9.80 -0.20 -15.73
C ALA A 132 -10.56 -1.47 -15.31
N PHE A 133 -11.41 -1.38 -14.27
CA PHE A 133 -12.06 -2.54 -13.68
C PHE A 133 -13.59 -2.40 -13.64
N ASP A 134 -14.26 -3.55 -13.72
CA ASP A 134 -15.66 -3.72 -13.34
C ASP A 134 -15.73 -4.16 -11.88
N PHE A 135 -16.64 -3.54 -11.12
CA PHE A 135 -16.85 -3.79 -9.70
C PHE A 135 -18.24 -4.33 -9.43
N LYS A 136 -18.35 -5.34 -8.54
CA LYS A 136 -19.64 -5.86 -8.08
C LYS A 136 -19.58 -6.11 -6.58
N VAL A 137 -20.58 -5.67 -5.83
CA VAL A 137 -20.74 -6.06 -4.43
C VAL A 137 -21.04 -7.55 -4.38
N VAL A 138 -20.19 -8.31 -3.69
CA VAL A 138 -20.28 -9.77 -3.58
C VAL A 138 -20.51 -10.25 -2.14
N GLY A 139 -20.48 -9.35 -1.18
CA GLY A 139 -20.72 -9.65 0.22
C GLY A 139 -20.37 -8.50 1.14
N GLU A 140 -20.36 -8.82 2.43
CA GLU A 140 -20.01 -7.93 3.51
C GLU A 140 -19.25 -8.71 4.59
N GLU A 141 -18.31 -8.06 5.24
CA GLU A 141 -17.48 -8.65 6.28
C GLU A 141 -17.00 -7.55 7.23
N ALA A 142 -16.72 -7.92 8.48
CA ALA A 142 -16.09 -6.99 9.41
C ALA A 142 -14.56 -7.06 9.27
N VAL A 143 -13.93 -5.95 8.95
CA VAL A 143 -12.47 -5.80 8.91
C VAL A 143 -12.03 -4.95 10.10
N SER A 144 -11.18 -5.50 10.96
CA SER A 144 -10.76 -4.85 12.21
C SER A 144 -11.93 -4.32 13.06
N GLY A 145 -13.03 -5.10 13.09
CA GLY A 145 -14.24 -4.79 13.87
C GLY A 145 -15.19 -3.75 13.23
N LYS A 146 -14.88 -3.23 12.04
CA LYS A 146 -15.73 -2.29 11.30
C LYS A 146 -16.39 -2.99 10.10
N PRO A 147 -17.70 -2.75 9.85
CA PRO A 147 -18.39 -3.37 8.72
C PRO A 147 -17.86 -2.82 7.38
N ALA A 148 -17.59 -3.70 6.44
CA ALA A 148 -17.12 -3.35 5.10
C ALA A 148 -17.90 -4.09 4.01
N TRP A 149 -18.10 -3.44 2.86
CA TRP A 149 -18.54 -4.10 1.65
C TRP A 149 -17.35 -4.85 1.03
N ILE A 150 -17.62 -6.03 0.48
CA ILE A 150 -16.68 -6.77 -0.34
C ILE A 150 -17.08 -6.58 -1.80
N LEU A 151 -16.19 -6.00 -2.61
CA LEU A 151 -16.39 -5.86 -4.04
C LEU A 151 -15.41 -6.76 -4.80
N SER A 152 -15.92 -7.52 -5.77
CA SER A 152 -15.07 -8.17 -6.78
C SER A 152 -14.52 -7.13 -7.75
N VAL A 153 -13.28 -7.36 -8.18
CA VAL A 153 -12.54 -6.50 -9.11
C VAL A 153 -12.12 -7.37 -10.30
N THR A 154 -12.64 -7.07 -11.48
CA THR A 154 -12.32 -7.80 -12.71
C THR A 154 -11.94 -6.83 -13.82
N PRO A 155 -10.92 -7.13 -14.67
CA PRO A 155 -10.56 -6.25 -15.77
C PRO A 155 -11.75 -5.94 -16.67
N LYS A 156 -11.97 -4.67 -16.96
CA LYS A 156 -13.07 -4.19 -17.79
C LYS A 156 -12.81 -4.55 -19.26
N ALA A 157 -13.80 -5.18 -19.88
CA ALA A 157 -13.73 -5.48 -21.30
C ALA A 157 -13.61 -4.21 -22.14
N GLY A 158 -12.63 -4.19 -23.05
CA GLY A 158 -12.40 -3.02 -23.93
C GLY A 158 -11.67 -1.84 -23.29
N TYR A 159 -11.24 -1.94 -22.02
CA TYR A 159 -10.37 -0.93 -21.41
C TYR A 159 -9.09 -0.74 -22.22
N LYS A 160 -8.72 0.50 -22.48
CA LYS A 160 -7.50 0.88 -23.21
C LYS A 160 -6.51 1.54 -22.25
N PRO A 161 -5.42 0.84 -21.83
CA PRO A 161 -4.43 1.42 -20.95
C PRO A 161 -3.79 2.68 -21.56
N ARG A 162 -3.66 3.74 -20.78
CA ARG A 162 -3.03 5.01 -21.21
C ARG A 162 -1.53 4.87 -21.49
N ASP A 163 -0.87 3.91 -20.83
CA ASP A 163 0.56 3.67 -20.95
C ASP A 163 0.96 2.22 -20.65
N SER A 164 2.25 1.93 -20.66
CA SER A 164 2.78 0.59 -20.43
C SER A 164 2.59 0.10 -18.98
N GLN A 165 2.55 1.00 -18.00
CA GLN A 165 2.33 0.64 -16.59
C GLN A 165 0.86 0.29 -16.37
N ALA A 166 -0.06 1.07 -16.92
CA ALA A 166 -1.50 0.81 -16.83
C ALA A 166 -1.92 -0.53 -17.47
N LYS A 167 -1.09 -1.11 -18.36
CA LYS A 167 -1.32 -2.47 -18.89
C LYS A 167 -1.41 -3.55 -17.81
N MET A 168 -0.80 -3.32 -16.64
CA MET A 168 -0.92 -4.27 -15.54
C MET A 168 -2.36 -4.47 -15.09
N PHE A 169 -3.21 -3.45 -15.18
CA PHE A 169 -4.62 -3.54 -14.77
C PHE A 169 -5.41 -4.57 -15.59
N THR A 170 -5.07 -4.77 -16.85
CA THR A 170 -5.72 -5.80 -17.68
C THR A 170 -5.35 -7.23 -17.28
N LYS A 171 -4.40 -7.39 -16.38
CA LYS A 171 -3.79 -8.67 -15.97
C LYS A 171 -3.99 -9.00 -14.51
N LEU A 172 -4.83 -8.24 -13.82
CA LEU A 172 -5.12 -8.40 -12.40
C LEU A 172 -6.61 -8.62 -12.18
N ARG A 173 -6.95 -9.47 -11.23
CA ARG A 173 -8.30 -9.59 -10.67
C ARG A 173 -8.20 -9.63 -9.15
N GLY A 174 -9.31 -9.42 -8.45
CA GLY A 174 -9.23 -9.47 -7.00
C GLY A 174 -10.52 -9.13 -6.28
N LYS A 175 -10.35 -8.71 -5.05
CA LYS A 175 -11.40 -8.17 -4.18
C LYS A 175 -10.88 -6.96 -3.43
N VAL A 176 -11.79 -6.07 -3.11
CA VAL A 176 -11.51 -4.91 -2.25
C VAL A 176 -12.58 -4.82 -1.18
N TRP A 177 -12.18 -4.38 0.00
CA TRP A 177 -13.05 -4.13 1.15
C TRP A 177 -13.10 -2.63 1.39
N ILE A 178 -14.31 -2.11 1.40
CA ILE A 178 -14.57 -0.68 1.61
C ILE A 178 -15.35 -0.52 2.91
N ASP A 179 -14.79 0.22 3.86
CA ASP A 179 -15.46 0.56 5.12
C ASP A 179 -16.79 1.28 4.85
N LYS A 180 -17.87 0.82 5.53
CA LYS A 180 -19.22 1.35 5.31
C LYS A 180 -19.45 2.73 5.92
N GLY A 181 -18.70 3.07 6.96
CA GLY A 181 -18.84 4.36 7.65
C GLY A 181 -18.15 5.50 6.91
N GLU A 182 -16.93 5.25 6.44
CA GLU A 182 -16.06 6.29 5.91
C GLU A 182 -15.74 6.16 4.42
N TYR A 183 -16.11 5.04 3.80
CA TYR A 183 -15.76 4.74 2.40
C TYR A 183 -14.25 4.69 2.16
N HIS A 184 -13.48 4.18 3.12
CA HIS A 184 -12.05 3.94 2.91
C HIS A 184 -11.77 2.51 2.47
N TRP A 185 -10.72 2.37 1.64
CA TRP A 185 -10.13 1.07 1.31
C TRP A 185 -9.47 0.52 2.58
N VAL A 186 -10.01 -0.56 3.12
CA VAL A 186 -9.46 -1.15 4.36
C VAL A 186 -8.66 -2.41 4.10
N LYS A 187 -8.99 -3.11 2.98
CA LYS A 187 -8.26 -4.30 2.54
C LYS A 187 -8.39 -4.44 1.04
N ALA A 188 -7.37 -4.99 0.39
CA ALA A 188 -7.39 -5.40 -1.00
C ALA A 188 -6.64 -6.72 -1.17
N GLU A 189 -7.16 -7.58 -2.03
CA GLU A 189 -6.52 -8.82 -2.46
C GLU A 189 -6.50 -8.85 -3.98
N GLY A 190 -5.34 -9.13 -4.57
CA GLY A 190 -5.15 -9.19 -6.00
C GLY A 190 -4.45 -10.46 -6.41
N GLU A 191 -4.75 -10.93 -7.63
CA GLU A 191 -4.11 -12.07 -8.27
C GLU A 191 -3.75 -11.70 -9.71
N ALA A 192 -2.53 -12.04 -10.13
CA ALA A 192 -2.12 -11.93 -11.52
C ALA A 192 -2.75 -13.05 -12.36
N ILE A 193 -3.57 -12.70 -13.34
CA ILE A 193 -4.20 -13.67 -14.28
C ILE A 193 -3.37 -13.89 -15.54
N ASP A 194 -2.35 -13.08 -15.77
CA ASP A 194 -1.39 -13.18 -16.85
C ASP A 194 -0.01 -12.69 -16.38
N THR A 195 1.04 -12.96 -17.16
CA THR A 195 2.40 -12.54 -16.86
C THR A 195 2.53 -11.02 -16.75
N LEU A 196 2.99 -10.54 -15.60
CA LEU A 196 3.38 -9.15 -15.42
C LEU A 196 4.87 -8.99 -15.77
N SER A 197 5.20 -7.96 -16.54
CA SER A 197 6.57 -7.69 -16.98
C SER A 197 7.00 -6.29 -16.58
N PHE A 198 8.19 -6.19 -16.01
CA PHE A 198 8.77 -4.93 -15.55
C PHE A 198 10.19 -4.75 -16.13
N GLY A 199 10.63 -3.50 -16.26
CA GLY A 199 11.99 -3.18 -16.65
C GLY A 199 12.40 -3.77 -18.00
N PHE A 200 11.68 -3.49 -19.09
CA PHE A 200 11.95 -4.02 -20.44
C PHE A 200 12.07 -5.56 -20.46
N PHE A 201 11.19 -6.27 -19.73
CA PHE A 201 11.14 -7.74 -19.63
C PHE A 201 12.27 -8.38 -18.80
N LEU A 202 13.08 -7.61 -18.11
CA LEU A 202 14.14 -8.15 -17.24
C LEU A 202 13.56 -8.88 -16.02
N PHE A 203 12.40 -8.45 -15.55
CA PHE A 203 11.69 -9.08 -14.43
C PHE A 203 10.29 -9.47 -14.85
N ARG A 204 9.96 -10.74 -14.70
CA ARG A 204 8.63 -11.29 -15.04
C ARG A 204 8.04 -12.02 -13.86
N VAL A 205 6.82 -11.66 -13.50
CA VAL A 205 6.00 -12.33 -12.49
C VAL A 205 5.01 -13.25 -13.19
N ALA A 206 4.96 -14.50 -12.78
CA ALA A 206 4.07 -15.50 -13.36
C ALA A 206 2.60 -15.26 -12.97
N PRO A 207 1.63 -15.74 -13.76
CA PRO A 207 0.23 -15.85 -13.33
C PRO A 207 0.12 -16.63 -12.02
N GLY A 208 -0.89 -16.31 -11.21
CA GLY A 208 -1.08 -16.87 -9.87
C GLY A 208 -0.31 -16.15 -8.77
N ALA A 209 0.51 -15.14 -9.09
CA ALA A 209 1.07 -14.28 -8.07
C ALA A 209 -0.04 -13.52 -7.35
N THR A 210 0.06 -13.43 -6.03
CA THR A 210 -0.95 -12.78 -5.19
C THR A 210 -0.35 -11.61 -4.41
N VAL A 211 -1.17 -10.61 -4.16
CA VAL A 211 -0.88 -9.50 -3.26
C VAL A 211 -2.07 -9.29 -2.33
N SER A 212 -1.80 -9.05 -1.06
CA SER A 212 -2.79 -8.52 -0.13
C SER A 212 -2.26 -7.23 0.50
N PHE A 213 -3.18 -6.33 0.78
CA PHE A 213 -2.91 -5.03 1.36
C PHE A 213 -3.98 -4.73 2.40
N GLU A 214 -3.58 -4.30 3.59
CA GLU A 214 -4.48 -3.92 4.67
C GLU A 214 -4.10 -2.56 5.22
N GLN A 215 -5.11 -1.81 5.67
CA GLN A 215 -4.96 -0.51 6.31
C GLN A 215 -5.55 -0.50 7.70
N VAL A 216 -5.02 0.36 8.54
CA VAL A 216 -5.52 0.64 9.88
C VAL A 216 -5.78 2.13 10.03
N ARG A 217 -6.82 2.49 10.80
CA ARG A 217 -7.09 3.88 11.14
C ARG A 217 -6.22 4.32 12.30
N VAL A 218 -5.46 5.39 12.09
CA VAL A 218 -4.53 5.95 13.07
C VAL A 218 -5.04 7.32 13.52
N ASN A 219 -5.03 7.56 14.84
CA ASN A 219 -5.44 8.81 15.48
C ASN A 219 -6.83 9.32 15.06
N GLU A 220 -7.74 8.43 14.67
CA GLU A 220 -9.09 8.75 14.19
C GLU A 220 -9.13 9.73 12.99
N GLU A 221 -8.00 9.93 12.28
CA GLU A 221 -7.89 10.93 11.22
C GLU A 221 -7.35 10.43 9.87
N VAL A 222 -6.57 9.34 9.88
CA VAL A 222 -5.89 8.86 8.67
C VAL A 222 -5.88 7.35 8.60
N TRP A 223 -6.02 6.81 7.39
CA TRP A 223 -5.83 5.40 7.11
C TRP A 223 -4.42 5.16 6.57
N LEU A 224 -3.69 4.27 7.23
CA LEU A 224 -2.29 3.96 6.93
C LEU A 224 -2.13 2.45 6.69
N PRO A 225 -1.16 2.02 5.87
CA PRO A 225 -0.87 0.61 5.67
C PRO A 225 -0.62 -0.08 7.01
N SER A 226 -1.14 -1.27 7.23
CA SER A 226 -0.81 -2.11 8.39
C SER A 226 -0.03 -3.34 7.97
N HIS A 227 -0.38 -3.89 6.81
CA HIS A 227 0.23 -5.11 6.31
C HIS A 227 0.17 -5.19 4.78
N ILE A 228 1.26 -5.67 4.18
CA ILE A 228 1.31 -6.06 2.77
C ILE A 228 1.94 -7.44 2.68
N SER A 229 1.32 -8.33 1.93
CA SER A 229 1.88 -9.65 1.63
C SER A 229 1.89 -9.87 0.13
N VAL A 230 3.01 -10.36 -0.41
CA VAL A 230 3.16 -10.71 -1.82
C VAL A 230 3.70 -12.12 -1.92
N ARG A 231 3.08 -12.96 -2.74
CA ARG A 231 3.60 -14.28 -3.11
C ARG A 231 3.72 -14.36 -4.61
N ALA A 232 4.90 -14.64 -5.11
CA ALA A 232 5.15 -14.64 -6.52
C ALA A 232 6.19 -15.68 -6.96
N GLU A 233 5.91 -16.30 -8.09
CA GLU A 233 6.95 -16.90 -8.91
C GLU A 233 7.42 -15.87 -9.93
N ALA A 234 8.71 -15.64 -9.98
CA ALA A 234 9.31 -14.67 -10.87
C ALA A 234 10.48 -15.25 -11.67
N ARG A 235 10.79 -14.61 -12.81
CA ARG A 235 11.99 -14.86 -13.59
C ARG A 235 12.81 -13.58 -13.72
N ILE A 236 14.08 -13.67 -13.37
CA ILE A 236 15.03 -12.56 -13.50
C ILE A 236 15.89 -12.84 -14.73
N ALA A 237 16.06 -11.83 -15.59
CA ALA A 237 16.83 -11.88 -16.82
C ALA A 237 16.49 -13.10 -17.71
N LEU A 238 15.22 -13.55 -17.68
CA LEU A 238 14.68 -14.70 -18.42
C LEU A 238 15.25 -16.07 -18.01
N LEU A 239 16.24 -16.14 -17.17
CA LEU A 239 17.03 -17.34 -16.85
C LEU A 239 16.74 -17.89 -15.44
N LYS A 240 16.77 -17.05 -14.43
CA LYS A 240 16.66 -17.50 -13.03
C LYS A 240 15.20 -17.48 -12.57
N LYS A 241 14.63 -18.67 -12.34
CA LYS A 241 13.36 -18.81 -11.64
C LYS A 241 13.57 -18.56 -10.14
N MET A 242 12.66 -17.84 -9.53
CA MET A 242 12.63 -17.57 -8.10
C MET A 242 11.18 -17.62 -7.64
N HIS A 243 10.93 -18.36 -6.57
CA HIS A 243 9.71 -18.23 -5.79
C HIS A 243 10.04 -17.36 -4.57
N ALA A 244 9.28 -16.33 -4.34
CA ALA A 244 9.48 -15.41 -3.24
C ALA A 244 8.16 -15.04 -2.56
N GLU A 245 8.25 -14.89 -1.25
CA GLU A 245 7.21 -14.28 -0.42
C GLU A 245 7.79 -13.04 0.24
N ILE A 246 7.04 -11.95 0.19
CA ILE A 246 7.37 -10.69 0.86
C ILE A 246 6.25 -10.41 1.84
N ASP A 247 6.62 -10.12 3.08
CA ASP A 247 5.72 -9.76 4.16
C ASP A 247 6.17 -8.45 4.77
N ILE A 248 5.34 -7.41 4.68
CA ILE A 248 5.66 -6.07 5.16
C ILE A 248 4.65 -5.69 6.24
N THR A 249 5.14 -5.40 7.43
CA THR A 249 4.33 -4.91 8.55
C THR A 249 4.71 -3.49 8.90
N TYR A 250 3.70 -2.67 9.14
CA TYR A 250 3.83 -1.25 9.47
C TYR A 250 3.37 -1.02 10.89
N ARG A 251 4.15 -0.26 11.67
CA ARG A 251 3.85 0.00 13.08
C ARG A 251 4.48 1.31 13.57
N GLU A 252 4.18 1.68 14.81
CA GLU A 252 4.74 2.87 15.47
C GLU A 252 4.48 4.16 14.69
N TYR A 253 3.24 4.33 14.24
CA TYR A 253 2.83 5.55 13.57
C TYR A 253 2.90 6.75 14.48
N ARG A 254 3.59 7.81 14.05
CA ARG A 254 3.72 9.07 14.77
C ARG A 254 3.42 10.22 13.82
N LYS A 255 2.56 11.15 14.25
CA LYS A 255 2.29 12.35 13.48
C LYS A 255 3.51 13.26 13.51
N PHE A 256 4.02 13.62 12.34
CA PHE A 256 5.10 14.58 12.21
C PHE A 256 4.56 15.98 12.48
N GLN A 257 5.24 16.73 13.37
CA GLN A 257 4.98 18.14 13.60
C GLN A 257 6.15 18.94 13.04
N ALA A 258 5.86 19.94 12.21
CA ALA A 258 6.88 20.74 11.51
C ALA A 258 7.88 21.47 12.43
N ASP A 259 7.54 21.63 13.71
CA ASP A 259 8.38 22.28 14.72
C ASP A 259 9.38 21.32 15.40
N SER A 260 9.40 20.04 15.03
CA SER A 260 10.33 19.06 15.60
C SER A 260 11.70 19.19 14.94
N LYS A 261 12.70 19.67 15.66
CA LYS A 261 14.11 19.59 15.24
C LYS A 261 14.58 18.14 15.35
N ILE A 262 15.13 17.59 14.27
CA ILE A 262 15.89 16.35 14.33
C ILE A 262 17.21 16.67 15.02
N VAL A 263 17.35 16.31 16.29
CA VAL A 263 18.61 16.37 17.04
C VAL A 263 19.23 14.98 17.02
N GLY A 264 20.52 14.88 16.84
CA GLY A 264 21.31 13.72 16.42
C GLY A 264 21.18 12.39 17.15
N ASP A 265 20.40 12.24 18.23
CA ASP A 265 20.23 10.99 18.97
C ASP A 265 18.76 10.62 19.27
N GLY A 266 17.82 11.11 18.48
CA GLY A 266 16.41 10.80 18.63
C GLY A 266 15.51 12.00 18.33
N ILE A 267 14.26 11.74 18.03
CA ILE A 267 13.24 12.79 17.92
C ILE A 267 12.87 13.21 19.34
N GLU A 268 13.33 14.36 19.80
CA GLU A 268 12.76 14.99 20.99
C GLU A 268 11.34 15.46 20.68
N LEU A 269 10.38 14.93 21.41
CA LEU A 269 9.01 15.44 21.39
C LEU A 269 8.98 16.81 22.05
N PRO A 270 8.25 17.80 21.53
CA PRO A 270 8.11 19.10 22.16
C PRO A 270 7.55 18.94 23.57
N ALA A 271 8.17 19.61 24.54
CA ALA A 271 7.70 19.66 25.91
C ALA A 271 6.26 20.18 25.94
N LYS A 272 5.37 19.44 26.64
CA LYS A 272 4.03 19.91 26.95
C LYS A 272 4.13 21.28 27.62
N LYS A 273 3.60 22.30 26.98
CA LYS A 273 3.33 23.57 27.69
C LYS A 273 2.09 23.34 28.55
N ASP A 274 2.29 23.40 29.86
CA ASP A 274 1.22 23.44 30.85
C ASP A 274 0.32 24.67 30.63
#